data_17de72a68407dd8818f1ad12ee64a40f
#
_entry.id   17de72a68407dd8818f1ad12ee64a40f
#
_cell.length_a   1.000
_cell.length_b   1.000
_cell.length_c   1.000
_cell.angle_alpha   90.00
_cell.angle_beta   90.00
_cell.angle_gamma   90.00
#
_symmetry.space_group_name_H-M   'P 1'
#
loop_
_entity.id
_entity.type
_entity.pdbx_description
1 polymer ?
#
loop_
_entity_poly.entity_id
_entity_poly.type
_entity_poly.pdbx_seq_one_letter_code
_entity_poly.pdbx_strand_id
1 'polypeptide(L)'
;YYDRGEKYGCGKPGCTVGCDCDRYMEVWNNVFTQFENDGNGNYTTLKQKNIDTGMGLERLAVVVQDVDSIFDVDTICALRNLVCEISGKEYEKNYNDDVSIRLITDHIRSATFMISDGIMPTNEGRGYVLRRLIRRAARHGRLLGIEGTFLAKLSEEVINGSKAGYPELEEKKEFIFKVLTNEENQFNKTIDQGLRILGEMEDEMKAAGEKTLSGENAFKLYDTYGFPMDLTKEILEEKGYDIDEAGFQKCMEEQRNKARSAREVTNYMGADATVYDDIDVNVTTEFVGYDHLTFDSKVTVLTTETEIVNSLMEGQKGTVFTEQTPFYATMGGQVGDTGVIETANGKFVVEDTIKLRGGKFGHVGHMESGMISTGETVSLKVDEAARRDTEKNHSATHLLQKALKTVLGSHVEQKGSLVTPDRLRFDFAHFQAMTADEIAQVEALVNKEIQAGLEVRTDVMDVEEAKKSGAMALFGEKYDQKVRVVSMGDFSRELCGGTHLGNTSEIGLFKIVKEEGIGSGTRRILALTGQQAFEAFRKQEDALKKVAATLKVPQLEQVPAKVASLNEANRDLQKEVAELKEKAAAAAAGDVFKDCLLYTSP
;
A
#
# COMPACT_ATOMS: atom_id res chain seq x y z
N TYR A 1 -11.70 22.47 34.59
CA TYR A 1 -10.45 23.23 34.45
C TYR A 1 -9.74 23.30 35.80
N TYR A 2 -8.41 23.24 35.76
CA TYR A 2 -7.52 23.45 36.89
C TYR A 2 -6.83 24.81 36.78
N ASP A 3 -6.91 25.66 37.82
CA ASP A 3 -6.20 26.95 37.89
C ASP A 3 -4.76 26.71 38.36
N ARG A 4 -3.79 26.87 37.44
CA ARG A 4 -2.35 26.72 37.70
C ARG A 4 -1.72 27.92 38.41
N GLY A 5 -2.52 28.93 38.65
CA GLY A 5 -2.10 30.17 39.31
C GLY A 5 -1.67 31.28 38.35
N GLU A 6 -1.53 32.48 38.90
CA GLU A 6 -1.28 33.71 38.14
C GLU A 6 0.04 33.71 37.35
N LYS A 7 1.04 32.92 37.76
CA LYS A 7 2.33 32.80 37.08
C LYS A 7 2.19 32.32 35.63
N TYR A 8 1.11 31.56 35.29
CA TYR A 8 0.79 31.07 33.98
C TYR A 8 -0.26 31.90 33.24
N GLY A 9 -0.76 32.96 33.89
CA GLY A 9 -1.77 33.83 33.31
C GLY A 9 -1.22 34.82 32.32
N CYS A 10 -2.09 35.33 31.44
CA CYS A 10 -1.75 36.36 30.45
C CYS A 10 -1.54 37.76 31.06
N GLY A 11 -1.70 37.95 32.36
CA GLY A 11 -1.59 39.24 33.06
C GLY A 11 -2.67 40.28 32.67
N LYS A 12 -3.68 39.92 31.88
CA LYS A 12 -4.76 40.82 31.44
C LYS A 12 -5.90 40.84 32.48
N PRO A 13 -6.52 42.02 32.73
CA PRO A 13 -7.75 42.08 33.50
C PRO A 13 -8.82 41.20 32.85
N GLY A 14 -9.52 40.38 33.69
CA GLY A 14 -10.56 39.48 33.17
C GLY A 14 -10.07 38.13 32.70
N CYS A 15 -8.83 37.75 32.99
CA CYS A 15 -8.34 36.38 32.77
C CYS A 15 -9.20 35.38 33.55
N THR A 16 -9.90 34.50 32.85
CA THR A 16 -10.84 33.51 33.36
C THR A 16 -10.79 32.22 32.56
N VAL A 17 -11.54 31.20 32.95
CA VAL A 17 -11.73 29.96 32.21
C VAL A 17 -12.16 30.27 30.77
N GLY A 18 -11.49 29.67 29.76
CA GLY A 18 -11.66 29.97 28.36
C GLY A 18 -10.71 31.04 27.79
N CYS A 19 -9.81 31.59 28.63
CA CYS A 19 -8.68 32.37 28.12
C CYS A 19 -7.66 31.45 27.43
N ASP A 20 -7.05 31.91 26.33
CA ASP A 20 -6.03 31.16 25.57
C ASP A 20 -4.66 31.07 26.29
N CYS A 21 -4.55 31.56 27.52
CA CYS A 21 -3.34 31.42 28.31
C CYS A 21 -3.28 30.09 29.06
N ASP A 22 -2.08 29.72 29.53
CA ASP A 22 -1.83 28.43 30.21
C ASP A 22 -2.33 28.35 31.66
N ARG A 23 -3.01 29.37 32.20
CA ARG A 23 -3.48 29.42 33.58
C ARG A 23 -4.57 28.37 33.83
N TYR A 24 -5.58 28.30 32.96
CA TYR A 24 -6.73 27.43 33.15
C TYR A 24 -6.62 26.21 32.23
N MET A 25 -6.00 25.15 32.74
CA MET A 25 -5.80 23.91 31.98
C MET A 25 -7.07 23.05 32.07
N GLU A 26 -7.64 22.69 30.90
CA GLU A 26 -8.70 21.70 30.80
C GLU A 26 -8.14 20.30 31.09
N VAL A 27 -8.58 19.68 32.14
CA VAL A 27 -8.19 18.30 32.54
C VAL A 27 -9.24 17.29 32.12
N TRP A 28 -10.52 17.65 32.27
CA TRP A 28 -11.62 16.75 32.00
C TRP A 28 -12.76 17.49 31.28
N ASN A 29 -13.25 16.90 30.20
CA ASN A 29 -14.38 17.42 29.39
C ASN A 29 -15.56 16.44 29.47
N ASN A 30 -16.76 16.95 29.84
CA ASN A 30 -18.01 16.18 29.86
C ASN A 30 -19.00 16.79 28.89
N VAL A 31 -19.36 16.03 27.87
CA VAL A 31 -20.30 16.43 26.80
C VAL A 31 -21.64 15.74 27.01
N PHE A 32 -22.70 16.53 27.15
CA PHE A 32 -24.07 16.04 27.34
C PHE A 32 -24.78 15.99 25.98
N THR A 33 -24.94 14.80 25.43
CA THR A 33 -25.60 14.56 24.16
C THR A 33 -27.08 14.30 24.39
N GLN A 34 -27.95 15.23 23.96
CA GLN A 34 -29.39 15.16 24.14
C GLN A 34 -30.17 15.09 22.81
N PHE A 35 -29.52 15.47 21.71
CA PHE A 35 -30.17 15.62 20.40
C PHE A 35 -29.39 14.87 19.32
N GLU A 36 -30.14 14.37 18.34
CA GLU A 36 -29.63 13.83 17.09
C GLU A 36 -29.86 14.87 15.99
N ASN A 37 -28.83 15.13 15.16
CA ASN A 37 -28.91 16.00 14.00
C ASN A 37 -29.11 15.15 12.74
N ASP A 38 -30.14 15.43 11.94
CA ASP A 38 -30.44 14.72 10.69
C ASP A 38 -29.53 15.13 9.50
N GLY A 39 -28.54 15.97 9.75
CA GLY A 39 -27.63 16.50 8.70
C GLY A 39 -28.21 17.69 7.93
N ASN A 40 -29.50 18.03 8.12
CA ASN A 40 -30.20 19.16 7.47
C ASN A 40 -30.44 20.31 8.45
N GLY A 41 -29.89 20.22 9.67
CA GLY A 41 -30.06 21.25 10.71
C GLY A 41 -31.27 21.04 11.63
N ASN A 42 -32.03 19.94 11.49
CA ASN A 42 -33.10 19.62 12.41
C ASN A 42 -32.55 18.75 13.57
N TYR A 43 -32.98 19.06 14.78
CA TYR A 43 -32.57 18.37 16.00
C TYR A 43 -33.75 17.64 16.61
N THR A 44 -33.65 16.32 16.78
CA THR A 44 -34.61 15.47 17.50
C THR A 44 -34.06 15.01 18.82
N THR A 45 -34.90 14.92 19.85
CA THR A 45 -34.44 14.44 21.16
C THR A 45 -34.12 12.95 21.12
N LEU A 46 -32.92 12.58 21.56
CA LEU A 46 -32.52 11.18 21.69
C LEU A 46 -33.44 10.43 22.65
N LYS A 47 -33.79 9.18 22.31
CA LYS A 47 -34.55 8.27 23.20
C LYS A 47 -33.78 8.01 24.50
N GLN A 48 -32.46 7.89 24.40
CA GLN A 48 -31.54 7.75 25.53
C GLN A 48 -30.50 8.86 25.47
N LYS A 49 -30.47 9.71 26.48
CA LYS A 49 -29.47 10.77 26.63
C LYS A 49 -28.15 10.16 27.09
N ASN A 50 -27.04 10.66 26.53
CA ASN A 50 -25.70 10.18 26.80
C ASN A 50 -24.81 11.27 27.35
N ILE A 51 -23.78 10.86 28.09
CA ILE A 51 -22.69 11.72 28.51
C ILE A 51 -21.41 11.12 27.99
N ASP A 52 -20.75 11.85 27.07
CA ASP A 52 -19.40 11.51 26.63
C ASP A 52 -18.41 12.25 27.52
N THR A 53 -17.40 11.53 28.00
CA THR A 53 -16.35 12.13 28.79
C THR A 53 -14.97 11.89 28.20
N GLY A 54 -14.13 12.93 28.20
CA GLY A 54 -12.74 12.85 27.79
C GLY A 54 -11.83 13.47 28.84
N MET A 55 -10.81 12.74 29.28
CA MET A 55 -9.83 13.22 30.25
C MET A 55 -8.41 13.04 29.71
N GLY A 56 -7.58 14.07 29.80
CA GLY A 56 -6.16 13.99 29.50
C GLY A 56 -5.39 13.36 30.64
N LEU A 57 -4.90 12.13 30.47
CA LEU A 57 -4.12 11.44 31.52
C LEU A 57 -2.88 12.25 31.89
N GLU A 58 -2.13 12.76 30.93
CA GLU A 58 -0.93 13.55 31.19
C GLU A 58 -1.25 14.89 31.86
N ARG A 59 -2.37 15.53 31.46
CA ARG A 59 -2.83 16.76 32.14
C ARG A 59 -3.24 16.52 33.58
N LEU A 60 -3.90 15.38 33.85
CA LEU A 60 -4.19 14.96 35.22
C LEU A 60 -2.90 14.69 36.02
N ALA A 61 -1.93 14.00 35.38
CA ALA A 61 -0.64 13.71 36.00
C ALA A 61 0.13 14.98 36.36
N VAL A 62 0.11 16.02 35.50
CA VAL A 62 0.68 17.36 35.82
C VAL A 62 0.11 17.91 37.13
N VAL A 63 -1.21 17.81 37.32
CA VAL A 63 -1.87 18.30 38.53
C VAL A 63 -1.51 17.47 39.76
N VAL A 64 -1.53 16.13 39.62
CA VAL A 64 -1.30 15.21 40.75
C VAL A 64 0.17 15.17 41.19
N GLN A 65 1.10 15.29 40.22
CA GLN A 65 2.54 15.32 40.49
C GLN A 65 3.07 16.72 40.79
N ASP A 66 2.21 17.75 40.71
CA ASP A 66 2.55 19.17 40.93
C ASP A 66 3.77 19.63 40.13
N VAL A 67 3.75 19.32 38.82
CA VAL A 67 4.80 19.69 37.87
C VAL A 67 4.34 20.76 36.88
N ASP A 68 5.29 21.47 36.25
CA ASP A 68 5.00 22.65 35.44
C ASP A 68 4.53 22.30 34.01
N SER A 69 4.86 21.12 33.49
CA SER A 69 4.57 20.74 32.11
C SER A 69 4.29 19.26 31.99
N ILE A 70 3.56 18.85 30.93
CA ILE A 70 3.41 17.42 30.59
C ILE A 70 4.76 16.75 30.32
N PHE A 71 5.78 17.53 29.90
CA PHE A 71 7.13 17.03 29.69
C PHE A 71 7.92 16.79 30.97
N ASP A 72 7.37 17.19 32.13
CA ASP A 72 7.94 16.96 33.47
C ASP A 72 7.25 15.82 34.22
N VAL A 73 6.14 15.30 33.68
CA VAL A 73 5.49 14.08 34.19
C VAL A 73 6.46 12.90 34.09
N ASP A 74 6.54 12.08 35.13
CA ASP A 74 7.51 11.00 35.34
C ASP A 74 7.80 10.15 34.06
N THR A 75 6.77 9.62 33.44
CA THR A 75 6.89 8.77 32.24
C THR A 75 7.39 9.52 31.00
N ILE A 76 7.03 10.81 30.86
CA ILE A 76 7.45 11.64 29.72
C ILE A 76 8.82 12.26 29.98
N CYS A 77 9.09 12.63 31.23
CA CYS A 77 10.37 13.20 31.66
C CYS A 77 11.53 12.22 31.38
N ALA A 78 11.36 10.92 31.61
CA ALA A 78 12.36 9.90 31.30
C ALA A 78 12.72 9.91 29.81
N LEU A 79 11.73 9.93 28.93
CA LEU A 79 11.93 10.00 27.48
C LEU A 79 12.58 11.33 27.06
N ARG A 80 12.12 12.48 27.57
CA ARG A 80 12.73 13.81 27.34
C ARG A 80 14.22 13.82 27.73
N ASN A 81 14.54 13.26 28.90
CA ASN A 81 15.90 13.21 29.41
C ASN A 81 16.79 12.31 28.52
N LEU A 82 16.24 11.24 27.97
CA LEU A 82 16.97 10.41 27.01
C LEU A 82 17.26 11.17 25.70
N VAL A 83 16.34 12.02 25.22
CA VAL A 83 16.62 12.93 24.08
C VAL A 83 17.78 13.87 24.41
N CYS A 84 17.79 14.46 25.62
CA CYS A 84 18.89 15.32 26.10
C CYS A 84 20.22 14.56 26.15
N GLU A 85 20.23 13.34 26.69
CA GLU A 85 21.43 12.48 26.75
C GLU A 85 22.00 12.19 25.36
N ILE A 86 21.14 11.78 24.41
CA ILE A 86 21.57 11.43 23.06
C ILE A 86 22.10 12.67 22.31
N SER A 87 21.47 13.83 22.49
CA SER A 87 21.87 15.08 21.82
C SER A 87 23.01 15.83 22.50
N GLY A 88 23.31 15.52 23.76
CA GLY A 88 24.23 16.30 24.60
C GLY A 88 23.73 17.69 24.95
N LYS A 89 22.41 17.94 24.83
CA LYS A 89 21.76 19.22 25.13
C LYS A 89 21.12 19.20 26.51
N GLU A 90 21.08 20.37 27.15
CA GLU A 90 20.38 20.56 28.43
C GLU A 90 19.02 21.22 28.19
N TYR A 91 17.97 20.64 28.77
CA TYR A 91 16.62 21.20 28.71
C TYR A 91 16.52 22.50 29.52
N GLU A 92 15.69 23.45 29.08
CA GLU A 92 15.50 24.80 29.65
C GLU A 92 16.73 25.74 29.58
N LYS A 93 17.69 25.45 28.67
CA LYS A 93 18.83 26.33 28.43
C LYS A 93 18.70 27.14 27.14
N ASN A 94 18.08 26.58 26.12
CA ASN A 94 17.89 27.23 24.84
C ASN A 94 16.49 26.91 24.29
N TYR A 95 15.74 27.95 23.99
CA TYR A 95 14.34 27.81 23.54
C TYR A 95 14.18 26.91 22.29
N ASN A 96 15.06 27.06 21.29
CA ASN A 96 15.00 26.29 20.04
C ASN A 96 15.38 24.82 20.27
N ASP A 97 16.36 24.56 21.15
CA ASP A 97 16.70 23.20 21.54
C ASP A 97 15.53 22.58 22.31
N ASP A 98 14.87 23.32 23.21
CA ASP A 98 13.70 22.85 23.98
C ASP A 98 12.50 22.51 23.10
N VAL A 99 12.23 23.34 22.07
CA VAL A 99 11.19 23.04 21.07
C VAL A 99 11.49 21.73 20.38
N SER A 100 12.74 21.51 19.96
CA SER A 100 13.16 20.26 19.29
C SER A 100 13.08 19.05 20.22
N ILE A 101 13.50 19.18 21.45
CA ILE A 101 13.44 18.12 22.48
C ILE A 101 11.98 17.72 22.75
N ARG A 102 11.08 18.68 22.95
CA ARG A 102 9.65 18.43 23.17
C ARG A 102 9.00 17.75 21.96
N LEU A 103 9.30 18.24 20.75
CA LEU A 103 8.74 17.68 19.52
C LEU A 103 9.18 16.23 19.31
N ILE A 104 10.46 15.92 19.50
CA ILE A 104 10.95 14.55 19.38
C ILE A 104 10.26 13.65 20.41
N THR A 105 10.16 14.10 21.66
CA THR A 105 9.53 13.36 22.76
C THR A 105 8.06 13.03 22.45
N ASP A 106 7.29 14.00 21.96
CA ASP A 106 5.88 13.82 21.60
C ASP A 106 5.71 12.89 20.39
N HIS A 107 6.49 13.13 19.34
CA HIS A 107 6.33 12.42 18.07
C HIS A 107 6.76 10.97 18.14
N ILE A 108 7.85 10.64 18.85
CA ILE A 108 8.29 9.25 18.94
C ILE A 108 7.33 8.39 19.77
N ARG A 109 6.72 8.97 20.81
CA ARG A 109 5.68 8.29 21.59
C ARG A 109 4.49 7.95 20.69
N SER A 110 3.97 8.95 19.97
CA SER A 110 2.86 8.76 19.03
C SER A 110 3.20 7.75 17.94
N ALA A 111 4.41 7.84 17.33
CA ALA A 111 4.83 6.92 16.28
C ALA A 111 4.94 5.47 16.78
N THR A 112 5.46 5.25 17.97
CA THR A 112 5.58 3.92 18.60
C THR A 112 4.22 3.23 18.72
N PHE A 113 3.22 3.93 19.26
CA PHE A 113 1.86 3.39 19.39
C PHE A 113 1.19 3.19 18.04
N MET A 114 1.29 4.14 17.11
CA MET A 114 0.72 4.00 15.75
C MET A 114 1.27 2.77 15.02
N ILE A 115 2.57 2.48 15.13
CA ILE A 115 3.17 1.29 14.52
C ILE A 115 2.67 0.03 15.21
N SER A 116 2.55 0.03 16.53
CA SER A 116 1.98 -1.09 17.30
C SER A 116 0.54 -1.39 16.87
N ASP A 117 -0.24 -0.36 16.55
CA ASP A 117 -1.62 -0.47 16.04
C ASP A 117 -1.68 -0.88 14.54
N GLY A 118 -0.54 -1.21 13.92
CA GLY A 118 -0.46 -1.70 12.54
C GLY A 118 -0.43 -0.61 11.47
N ILE A 119 -0.24 0.67 11.85
CA ILE A 119 -0.09 1.74 10.88
C ILE A 119 1.33 1.74 10.33
N MET A 120 1.45 1.72 8.99
CA MET A 120 2.73 1.77 8.29
C MET A 120 2.96 3.14 7.64
N PRO A 121 4.21 3.64 7.56
CA PRO A 121 4.52 4.88 6.87
C PRO A 121 4.17 4.78 5.38
N THR A 122 3.24 5.63 4.92
CA THR A 122 2.78 5.69 3.52
C THR A 122 2.70 7.13 3.03
N ASN A 123 2.33 7.34 1.76
CA ASN A 123 2.16 8.68 1.19
C ASN A 123 0.75 9.26 1.39
N GLU A 124 -0.20 8.47 1.87
CA GLU A 124 -1.61 8.88 1.99
C GLU A 124 -2.23 8.38 3.30
N GLY A 125 -3.33 9.01 3.71
CA GLY A 125 -4.13 8.60 4.86
C GLY A 125 -3.39 8.61 6.19
N ARG A 126 -3.69 7.66 7.07
CA ARG A 126 -3.09 7.55 8.41
C ARG A 126 -1.58 7.30 8.37
N GLY A 127 -1.11 6.54 7.38
CA GLY A 127 0.31 6.25 7.20
C GLY A 127 1.14 7.48 6.83
N TYR A 128 0.54 8.46 6.13
CA TYR A 128 1.18 9.76 5.88
C TYR A 128 1.42 10.54 7.17
N VAL A 129 0.44 10.53 8.08
CA VAL A 129 0.60 11.16 9.41
C VAL A 129 1.76 10.54 10.17
N LEU A 130 1.82 9.21 10.24
CA LEU A 130 2.94 8.49 10.87
C LEU A 130 4.30 8.86 10.23
N ARG A 131 4.38 8.82 8.91
CA ARG A 131 5.61 9.21 8.16
C ARG A 131 6.03 10.63 8.49
N ARG A 132 5.09 11.57 8.53
CA ARG A 132 5.34 12.96 8.88
C ARG A 132 5.91 13.10 10.29
N LEU A 133 5.34 12.41 11.29
CA LEU A 133 5.83 12.42 12.67
C LEU A 133 7.28 11.91 12.76
N ILE A 134 7.57 10.77 12.13
CA ILE A 134 8.92 10.18 12.12
C ILE A 134 9.93 11.13 11.49
N ARG A 135 9.60 11.70 10.32
CA ARG A 135 10.51 12.61 9.59
C ARG A 135 10.74 13.93 10.31
N ARG A 136 9.70 14.49 10.95
CA ARG A 136 9.85 15.68 11.78
C ARG A 136 10.75 15.41 12.98
N ALA A 137 10.55 14.29 13.68
CA ALA A 137 11.42 13.90 14.78
C ALA A 137 12.89 13.72 14.33
N ALA A 138 13.12 13.05 13.20
CA ALA A 138 14.46 12.87 12.64
C ALA A 138 15.14 14.21 12.25
N ARG A 139 14.38 15.14 11.63
CA ARG A 139 14.88 16.51 11.33
C ARG A 139 15.29 17.25 12.59
N HIS A 140 14.43 17.25 13.61
CA HIS A 140 14.73 17.94 14.86
C HIS A 140 15.90 17.30 15.61
N GLY A 141 16.12 15.99 15.45
CA GLY A 141 17.35 15.33 15.89
C GLY A 141 18.59 15.91 15.22
N ARG A 142 18.55 16.14 13.89
CA ARG A 142 19.63 16.82 13.16
C ARG A 142 19.87 18.25 13.66
N LEU A 143 18.80 19.02 13.95
CA LEU A 143 18.93 20.37 14.52
C LEU A 143 19.61 20.37 15.89
N LEU A 144 19.39 19.33 16.69
CA LEU A 144 20.07 19.11 17.97
C LEU A 144 21.52 18.57 17.82
N GLY A 145 21.95 18.24 16.60
CA GLY A 145 23.28 17.70 16.31
C GLY A 145 23.40 16.17 16.44
N ILE A 146 22.28 15.45 16.49
CA ILE A 146 22.29 13.98 16.55
C ILE A 146 22.63 13.42 15.17
N GLU A 147 23.65 12.57 15.09
CA GLU A 147 24.04 11.88 13.88
C GLU A 147 23.50 10.44 13.84
N GLY A 148 23.21 9.93 12.64
CA GLY A 148 22.74 8.56 12.43
C GLY A 148 21.26 8.36 12.76
N THR A 149 20.93 7.15 13.18
CA THR A 149 19.56 6.76 13.60
C THR A 149 19.48 6.69 15.14
N PHE A 150 18.44 7.25 15.71
CA PHE A 150 18.26 7.33 17.17
C PHE A 150 16.82 7.05 17.62
N LEU A 151 15.84 7.09 16.69
CA LEU A 151 14.42 6.98 17.03
C LEU A 151 14.07 5.62 17.63
N ALA A 152 14.69 4.53 17.18
CA ALA A 152 14.47 3.20 17.76
C ALA A 152 14.88 3.14 19.25
N LYS A 153 16.01 3.79 19.63
CA LYS A 153 16.46 3.87 21.02
C LYS A 153 15.46 4.64 21.90
N LEU A 154 14.88 5.71 21.37
CA LEU A 154 13.83 6.46 22.07
C LEU A 154 12.53 5.65 22.18
N SER A 155 12.15 4.91 21.14
CA SER A 155 10.99 4.04 21.15
C SER A 155 11.11 2.91 22.20
N GLU A 156 12.32 2.44 22.47
CA GLU A 156 12.56 1.47 23.56
C GLU A 156 12.15 2.04 24.92
N GLU A 157 12.48 3.31 25.19
CA GLU A 157 12.07 3.98 26.42
C GLU A 157 10.54 4.13 26.51
N VAL A 158 9.87 4.47 25.39
CA VAL A 158 8.40 4.51 25.31
C VAL A 158 7.80 3.15 25.67
N ILE A 159 8.34 2.06 25.10
CA ILE A 159 7.88 0.70 25.37
C ILE A 159 8.08 0.36 26.84
N ASN A 160 9.27 0.61 27.39
CA ASN A 160 9.58 0.32 28.79
C ASN A 160 8.66 1.05 29.77
N GLY A 161 8.33 2.31 29.48
CA GLY A 161 7.42 3.11 30.31
C GLY A 161 5.93 2.73 30.15
N SER A 162 5.56 2.04 29.08
CA SER A 162 4.15 1.79 28.73
C SER A 162 3.72 0.32 28.75
N LYS A 163 4.64 -0.64 28.69
CA LYS A 163 4.35 -2.08 28.54
C LYS A 163 3.52 -2.70 29.66
N ALA A 164 3.48 -2.08 30.83
CA ALA A 164 2.64 -2.55 31.92
C ALA A 164 1.14 -2.39 31.62
N GLY A 165 0.76 -1.33 30.90
CA GLY A 165 -0.60 -1.08 30.43
C GLY A 165 -0.87 -1.56 29.01
N TYR A 166 0.19 -1.73 28.21
CA TYR A 166 0.14 -2.05 26.77
C TYR A 166 1.17 -3.13 26.43
N PRO A 167 0.93 -4.40 26.85
CA PRO A 167 1.90 -5.50 26.67
C PRO A 167 2.23 -5.79 25.19
N GLU A 168 1.31 -5.46 24.27
CA GLU A 168 1.52 -5.58 22.83
C GLU A 168 2.69 -4.75 22.29
N LEU A 169 3.10 -3.71 22.99
CA LEU A 169 4.27 -2.92 22.62
C LEU A 169 5.56 -3.75 22.76
N GLU A 170 5.68 -4.54 23.82
CA GLU A 170 6.84 -5.43 24.03
C GLU A 170 6.82 -6.58 23.01
N GLU A 171 5.64 -7.17 22.74
CA GLU A 171 5.50 -8.24 21.75
C GLU A 171 5.90 -7.80 20.35
N LYS A 172 5.63 -6.54 19.98
CA LYS A 172 5.93 -5.96 18.66
C LYS A 172 7.21 -5.13 18.61
N LYS A 173 8.02 -5.14 19.66
CA LYS A 173 9.22 -4.29 19.83
C LYS A 173 10.14 -4.32 18.63
N GLU A 174 10.56 -5.50 18.18
CA GLU A 174 11.47 -5.67 17.06
C GLU A 174 10.87 -5.14 15.75
N PHE A 175 9.58 -5.32 15.56
CA PHE A 175 8.87 -4.79 14.41
C PHE A 175 8.83 -3.25 14.43
N ILE A 176 8.50 -2.65 15.57
CA ILE A 176 8.46 -1.19 15.74
C ILE A 176 9.83 -0.58 15.43
N PHE A 177 10.90 -1.16 15.98
CA PHE A 177 12.28 -0.71 15.74
C PHE A 177 12.66 -0.78 14.27
N LYS A 178 12.31 -1.87 13.60
CA LYS A 178 12.61 -2.06 12.18
C LYS A 178 11.89 -1.03 11.29
N VAL A 179 10.63 -0.71 11.58
CA VAL A 179 9.87 0.31 10.85
C VAL A 179 10.46 1.69 11.05
N LEU A 180 10.74 2.08 12.30
CA LEU A 180 11.36 3.38 12.64
C LEU A 180 12.73 3.53 11.97
N THR A 181 13.62 2.55 12.15
CA THR A 181 14.98 2.59 11.61
C THR A 181 14.97 2.66 10.08
N ASN A 182 14.08 1.92 9.42
CA ASN A 182 13.98 1.96 7.96
C ASN A 182 13.51 3.32 7.44
N GLU A 183 12.45 3.90 8.02
CA GLU A 183 11.95 5.20 7.59
C GLU A 183 12.95 6.33 7.91
N GLU A 184 13.61 6.26 9.07
CA GLU A 184 14.67 7.20 9.46
C GLU A 184 15.88 7.12 8.52
N ASN A 185 16.35 5.91 8.16
CA ASN A 185 17.43 5.70 7.21
C ASN A 185 17.06 6.20 5.80
N GLN A 186 15.83 5.93 5.33
CA GLN A 186 15.38 6.45 4.04
C GLN A 186 15.35 7.97 4.02
N PHE A 187 14.87 8.58 5.10
CA PHE A 187 14.80 10.02 5.22
C PHE A 187 16.20 10.62 5.32
N ASN A 188 17.11 10.05 6.10
CA ASN A 188 18.49 10.53 6.24
C ASN A 188 19.26 10.51 4.90
N LYS A 189 18.94 9.61 3.97
CA LYS A 189 19.52 9.62 2.62
C LYS A 189 19.03 10.78 1.75
N THR A 190 17.81 11.24 1.97
CA THR A 190 17.16 12.26 1.12
C THR A 190 17.15 13.64 1.72
N ILE A 191 17.25 13.75 3.07
CA ILE A 191 17.14 15.04 3.77
C ILE A 191 18.27 16.01 3.38
N ASP A 192 19.51 15.55 3.32
CA ASP A 192 20.65 16.41 3.00
C ASP A 192 20.54 16.96 1.57
N GLN A 193 20.10 16.12 0.63
CA GLN A 193 19.83 16.53 -0.75
C GLN A 193 18.63 17.46 -0.85
N GLY A 194 17.54 17.17 -0.14
CA GLY A 194 16.34 18.01 -0.09
C GLY A 194 16.61 19.39 0.49
N LEU A 195 17.35 19.46 1.60
CA LEU A 195 17.75 20.73 2.23
C LEU A 195 18.67 21.55 1.34
N ARG A 196 19.63 20.92 0.63
CA ARG A 196 20.49 21.61 -0.32
C ARG A 196 19.70 22.22 -1.47
N ILE A 197 18.77 21.46 -2.05
CA ILE A 197 17.94 21.95 -3.16
C ILE A 197 16.98 23.03 -2.69
N LEU A 198 16.39 22.90 -1.50
CA LEU A 198 15.55 23.95 -0.91
C LEU A 198 16.37 25.23 -0.69
N GLY A 199 17.61 25.10 -0.21
CA GLY A 199 18.54 26.24 -0.06
C GLY A 199 18.83 26.93 -1.40
N GLU A 200 19.07 26.19 -2.47
CA GLU A 200 19.25 26.72 -3.83
C GLU A 200 18.00 27.49 -4.31
N MET A 201 16.79 26.92 -4.08
CA MET A 201 15.52 27.59 -4.38
C MET A 201 15.30 28.86 -3.54
N GLU A 202 15.69 28.86 -2.26
CA GLU A 202 15.63 30.03 -1.39
C GLU A 202 16.58 31.17 -1.90
N ASP A 203 17.77 30.82 -2.38
CA ASP A 203 18.69 31.80 -2.93
C ASP A 203 18.18 32.38 -4.26
N GLU A 204 17.55 31.58 -5.10
CA GLU A 204 16.84 32.04 -6.32
C GLU A 204 15.69 33.01 -5.96
N MET A 205 14.85 32.66 -4.96
CA MET A 205 13.77 33.52 -4.46
C MET A 205 14.29 34.85 -3.93
N LYS A 206 15.39 34.83 -3.15
CA LYS A 206 16.04 36.05 -2.65
C LYS A 206 16.52 36.94 -3.79
N ALA A 207 17.16 36.35 -4.80
CA ALA A 207 17.64 37.08 -5.97
C ALA A 207 16.51 37.71 -6.79
N ALA A 208 15.34 37.02 -6.87
CA ALA A 208 14.12 37.50 -7.53
C ALA A 208 13.29 38.47 -6.68
N GLY A 209 13.57 38.60 -5.38
CA GLY A 209 12.80 39.39 -4.44
C GLY A 209 11.45 38.76 -4.08
N GLU A 210 11.30 37.46 -4.31
CA GLU A 210 10.12 36.68 -4.02
C GLU A 210 10.10 36.16 -2.58
N LYS A 211 8.92 36.06 -1.99
CA LYS A 211 8.74 35.53 -0.62
C LYS A 211 7.94 34.24 -0.57
N THR A 212 7.49 33.74 -1.72
CA THR A 212 6.64 32.55 -1.81
C THR A 212 7.29 31.54 -2.75
N LEU A 213 7.54 30.31 -2.26
CA LEU A 213 8.01 29.21 -3.08
C LEU A 213 6.86 28.76 -4.01
N SER A 214 7.17 28.61 -5.30
CA SER A 214 6.15 28.16 -6.28
C SER A 214 5.66 26.74 -5.99
N GLY A 215 4.39 26.46 -6.30
CA GLY A 215 3.81 25.13 -6.15
C GLY A 215 4.52 24.06 -6.96
N GLU A 216 5.09 24.39 -8.13
CA GLU A 216 5.87 23.48 -8.97
C GLU A 216 7.20 23.08 -8.28
N ASN A 217 7.90 24.02 -7.68
CA ASN A 217 9.14 23.75 -6.93
C ASN A 217 8.86 22.92 -5.67
N ALA A 218 7.79 23.23 -4.96
CA ALA A 218 7.35 22.45 -3.82
C ALA A 218 6.96 21.01 -4.22
N PHE A 219 6.26 20.86 -5.34
CA PHE A 219 5.90 19.56 -5.90
C PHE A 219 7.13 18.77 -6.34
N LYS A 220 8.13 19.40 -6.94
CA LYS A 220 9.41 18.79 -7.31
C LYS A 220 10.15 18.24 -6.08
N LEU A 221 10.19 18.99 -4.98
CA LEU A 221 10.77 18.54 -3.71
C LEU A 221 10.03 17.31 -3.17
N TYR A 222 8.70 17.31 -3.24
CA TYR A 222 7.87 16.23 -2.76
C TYR A 222 7.99 14.97 -3.63
N ASP A 223 7.79 15.09 -4.94
CA ASP A 223 7.67 13.97 -5.86
C ASP A 223 9.02 13.31 -6.18
N THR A 224 10.04 14.14 -6.47
CA THR A 224 11.36 13.67 -6.92
C THR A 224 12.28 13.32 -5.75
N TYR A 225 12.24 14.10 -4.68
CA TYR A 225 13.17 13.95 -3.56
C TYR A 225 12.52 13.38 -2.30
N GLY A 226 11.21 13.12 -2.32
CA GLY A 226 10.48 12.59 -1.18
C GLY A 226 10.46 13.50 0.03
N PHE A 227 10.64 14.83 -0.18
CA PHE A 227 10.68 15.83 0.88
C PHE A 227 9.24 16.29 1.17
N PRO A 228 8.67 16.02 2.36
CA PRO A 228 7.27 16.29 2.64
C PRO A 228 6.93 17.79 2.49
N MET A 229 5.78 18.08 1.89
CA MET A 229 5.29 19.44 1.68
C MET A 229 5.21 20.24 2.99
N ASP A 230 4.67 19.62 4.04
CA ASP A 230 4.55 20.24 5.38
C ASP A 230 5.90 20.58 5.99
N LEU A 231 6.93 19.74 5.73
CA LEU A 231 8.29 19.98 6.18
C LEU A 231 8.92 21.16 5.41
N THR A 232 8.69 21.22 4.11
CA THR A 232 9.10 22.36 3.27
C THR A 232 8.49 23.65 3.78
N LYS A 233 7.18 23.63 4.08
CA LYS A 233 6.44 24.76 4.63
C LYS A 233 7.01 25.22 5.97
N GLU A 234 7.21 24.30 6.91
CA GLU A 234 7.78 24.60 8.24
C GLU A 234 9.15 25.28 8.14
N ILE A 235 10.04 24.77 7.27
CA ILE A 235 11.39 25.35 7.08
C ILE A 235 11.32 26.74 6.47
N LEU A 236 10.41 26.96 5.53
CA LEU A 236 10.22 28.27 4.88
C LEU A 236 9.62 29.29 5.86
N GLU A 237 8.61 28.90 6.63
CA GLU A 237 7.98 29.75 7.65
C GLU A 237 8.97 30.19 8.75
N GLU A 238 9.86 29.29 9.21
CA GLU A 238 10.96 29.60 10.16
C GLU A 238 11.87 30.71 9.64
N LYS A 239 12.00 30.84 8.31
CA LYS A 239 12.84 31.85 7.63
C LYS A 239 12.04 33.04 7.11
N GLY A 240 10.73 33.11 7.37
CA GLY A 240 9.85 34.20 6.95
C GLY A 240 9.45 34.15 5.47
N TYR A 241 9.48 32.96 4.86
CA TYR A 241 8.97 32.67 3.52
C TYR A 241 7.63 31.93 3.60
N ASP A 242 6.89 31.95 2.49
CA ASP A 242 5.61 31.24 2.32
C ASP A 242 5.69 30.23 1.17
N ILE A 243 4.62 29.45 0.92
CA ILE A 243 4.53 28.45 -0.11
C ILE A 243 3.20 28.53 -0.86
N ASP A 244 3.21 28.37 -2.19
CA ASP A 244 2.02 28.26 -3.02
C ASP A 244 1.39 26.87 -2.91
N GLU A 245 0.56 26.70 -1.88
CA GLU A 245 -0.17 25.44 -1.64
C GLU A 245 -1.16 25.13 -2.77
N ALA A 246 -1.78 26.14 -3.36
CA ALA A 246 -2.76 25.94 -4.44
C ALA A 246 -2.08 25.39 -5.70
N GLY A 247 -0.92 25.95 -6.07
CA GLY A 247 -0.10 25.46 -7.17
C GLY A 247 0.41 24.02 -6.92
N PHE A 248 0.80 23.72 -5.68
CA PHE A 248 1.19 22.36 -5.28
C PHE A 248 0.04 21.37 -5.48
N GLN A 249 -1.16 21.68 -4.98
CA GLN A 249 -2.35 20.82 -5.13
C GLN A 249 -2.71 20.58 -6.59
N LYS A 250 -2.59 21.59 -7.43
CA LYS A 250 -2.80 21.47 -8.87
C LYS A 250 -1.82 20.47 -9.51
N CYS A 251 -0.52 20.55 -9.18
CA CYS A 251 0.48 19.59 -9.66
C CYS A 251 0.18 18.16 -9.18
N MET A 252 -0.27 18.00 -7.94
CA MET A 252 -0.71 16.71 -7.38
C MET A 252 -1.91 16.13 -8.14
N GLU A 253 -2.91 16.96 -8.48
CA GLU A 253 -4.06 16.53 -9.29
C GLU A 253 -3.65 16.12 -10.71
N GLU A 254 -2.80 16.91 -11.35
CA GLU A 254 -2.28 16.59 -12.68
C GLU A 254 -1.54 15.25 -12.69
N GLN A 255 -0.73 14.96 -11.68
CA GLN A 255 -0.06 13.67 -11.53
C GLN A 255 -1.05 12.54 -11.31
N ARG A 256 -2.05 12.73 -10.42
CA ARG A 256 -3.12 11.74 -10.20
C ARG A 256 -3.90 11.45 -11.48
N ASN A 257 -4.20 12.46 -12.25
CA ASN A 257 -4.91 12.32 -13.52
C ASN A 257 -4.05 11.61 -14.58
N LYS A 258 -2.75 11.91 -14.67
CA LYS A 258 -1.81 11.16 -15.50
C LYS A 258 -1.72 9.68 -15.07
N ALA A 259 -1.65 9.41 -13.78
CA ALA A 259 -1.65 8.04 -13.26
C ALA A 259 -2.99 7.32 -13.49
N ARG A 260 -4.13 8.03 -13.47
CA ARG A 260 -5.45 7.48 -13.80
C ARG A 260 -5.60 7.20 -15.28
N SER A 261 -5.15 8.10 -16.16
CA SER A 261 -5.21 7.92 -17.62
C SER A 261 -4.23 6.87 -18.14
N ALA A 262 -3.15 6.56 -17.42
CA ALA A 262 -2.23 5.48 -17.71
C ALA A 262 -2.74 4.10 -17.24
N ARG A 263 -3.78 4.05 -16.42
CA ARG A 263 -4.52 2.82 -16.13
C ARG A 263 -5.59 2.69 -17.20
N GLU A 264 -5.48 1.67 -18.06
CA GLU A 264 -6.58 1.27 -18.93
C GLU A 264 -7.88 1.26 -18.13
N VAL A 265 -8.92 1.88 -18.70
CA VAL A 265 -10.22 2.09 -18.09
C VAL A 265 -10.84 0.73 -17.76
N THR A 266 -10.62 0.24 -16.56
CA THR A 266 -11.54 -0.71 -15.96
C THR A 266 -12.66 0.12 -15.35
N ASN A 267 -13.82 0.09 -15.99
CA ASN A 267 -15.06 0.73 -15.52
C ASN A 267 -15.52 0.06 -14.21
N TYR A 268 -14.88 0.43 -13.10
CA TYR A 268 -15.33 0.10 -11.76
C TYR A 268 -15.76 1.39 -11.06
N MET A 269 -17.09 1.56 -10.98
CA MET A 269 -17.80 2.59 -10.18
C MET A 269 -17.29 4.04 -10.34
N GLY A 270 -17.77 4.74 -11.30
CA GLY A 270 -17.59 6.19 -11.29
C GLY A 270 -18.21 6.96 -12.42
N ALA A 271 -19.32 7.59 -12.16
CA ALA A 271 -19.62 8.98 -12.44
C ALA A 271 -20.09 9.44 -13.83
N ASP A 272 -20.38 8.55 -14.81
CA ASP A 272 -21.23 8.95 -15.94
C ASP A 272 -22.45 8.04 -15.98
N ALA A 273 -23.64 8.63 -16.14
CA ALA A 273 -24.89 7.90 -16.32
C ALA A 273 -24.72 6.94 -17.51
N THR A 274 -24.85 5.64 -17.23
CA THR A 274 -24.74 4.59 -18.25
C THR A 274 -26.13 4.06 -18.56
N VAL A 275 -26.31 3.41 -19.72
CA VAL A 275 -27.56 2.72 -20.08
C VAL A 275 -28.05 1.77 -18.96
N TYR A 276 -27.18 1.34 -18.09
CA TYR A 276 -27.52 0.45 -16.97
C TYR A 276 -28.30 1.13 -15.84
N ASP A 277 -28.26 2.45 -15.74
CA ASP A 277 -29.02 3.21 -14.76
C ASP A 277 -30.52 3.26 -15.08
N ASP A 278 -30.87 3.03 -16.35
CA ASP A 278 -32.26 2.98 -16.84
C ASP A 278 -32.91 1.59 -16.65
N ILE A 279 -32.13 0.58 -16.23
CA ILE A 279 -32.65 -0.78 -15.96
C ILE A 279 -33.49 -0.76 -14.69
N ASP A 280 -34.73 -1.29 -14.78
CA ASP A 280 -35.67 -1.39 -13.65
C ASP A 280 -34.95 -1.91 -12.38
N VAL A 281 -35.20 -1.24 -11.26
CA VAL A 281 -34.61 -1.56 -9.95
C VAL A 281 -34.99 -2.97 -9.45
N ASN A 282 -36.11 -3.51 -9.91
CA ASN A 282 -36.59 -4.85 -9.56
C ASN A 282 -35.91 -5.97 -10.34
N VAL A 283 -35.16 -5.66 -11.39
CA VAL A 283 -34.35 -6.65 -12.10
C VAL A 283 -33.17 -7.04 -11.22
N THR A 284 -33.10 -8.31 -10.88
CA THR A 284 -32.00 -8.92 -10.09
C THR A 284 -31.54 -10.20 -10.78
N THR A 285 -30.31 -10.61 -10.54
CA THR A 285 -29.76 -11.86 -11.06
C THR A 285 -29.30 -12.73 -9.88
N GLU A 286 -29.76 -13.97 -9.82
CA GLU A 286 -29.27 -14.95 -8.85
C GLU A 286 -27.99 -15.62 -9.38
N PHE A 287 -26.92 -15.61 -8.60
CA PHE A 287 -25.68 -16.28 -8.95
C PHE A 287 -25.71 -17.74 -8.51
N VAL A 288 -25.64 -18.66 -9.47
CA VAL A 288 -25.64 -20.14 -9.25
C VAL A 288 -24.29 -20.79 -9.58
N GLY A 289 -23.27 -19.97 -9.91
CA GLY A 289 -21.98 -20.41 -10.44
C GLY A 289 -21.01 -20.99 -9.41
N TYR A 290 -21.39 -21.16 -8.15
CA TYR A 290 -20.60 -21.95 -7.21
C TYR A 290 -20.73 -23.45 -7.47
N ASP A 291 -21.91 -23.88 -7.95
CA ASP A 291 -22.25 -25.29 -8.14
C ASP A 291 -22.42 -25.66 -9.62
N HIS A 292 -22.62 -24.68 -10.49
CA HIS A 292 -22.92 -24.87 -11.90
C HIS A 292 -22.00 -24.08 -12.83
N LEU A 293 -21.47 -24.73 -13.87
CA LEU A 293 -20.75 -24.07 -14.98
C LEU A 293 -21.63 -23.88 -16.22
N THR A 294 -22.78 -24.60 -16.26
CA THR A 294 -23.79 -24.46 -17.30
C THR A 294 -25.15 -24.36 -16.64
N PHE A 295 -26.00 -23.44 -17.11
CA PHE A 295 -27.31 -23.22 -16.55
C PHE A 295 -28.27 -22.63 -17.59
N ASP A 296 -29.52 -23.11 -17.61
CA ASP A 296 -30.56 -22.56 -18.48
C ASP A 296 -31.33 -21.47 -17.72
N SER A 297 -31.42 -20.27 -18.30
CA SER A 297 -32.08 -19.15 -17.67
C SER A 297 -32.81 -18.27 -18.68
N LYS A 298 -33.65 -17.39 -18.17
CA LYS A 298 -34.45 -16.48 -18.99
C LYS A 298 -33.77 -15.11 -19.11
N VAL A 299 -33.71 -14.59 -20.32
CA VAL A 299 -33.20 -13.22 -20.59
C VAL A 299 -34.19 -12.20 -20.04
N THR A 300 -33.72 -11.33 -19.16
CA THR A 300 -34.53 -10.27 -18.53
C THR A 300 -34.40 -8.93 -19.24
N VAL A 301 -33.16 -8.53 -19.58
CA VAL A 301 -32.85 -7.25 -20.23
C VAL A 301 -31.71 -7.47 -21.22
N LEU A 302 -31.78 -6.73 -22.31
CA LEU A 302 -30.72 -6.59 -23.30
C LEU A 302 -30.38 -5.13 -23.48
N THR A 303 -29.10 -4.79 -23.57
CA THR A 303 -28.67 -3.43 -23.87
C THR A 303 -27.62 -3.41 -24.98
N THR A 304 -27.58 -2.35 -25.75
CA THR A 304 -26.40 -1.92 -26.49
C THR A 304 -25.53 -1.05 -25.57
N GLU A 305 -24.51 -0.38 -26.10
CA GLU A 305 -23.72 0.60 -25.33
C GLU A 305 -24.54 1.84 -24.89
N THR A 306 -25.64 2.13 -25.59
CA THR A 306 -26.39 3.40 -25.44
C THR A 306 -27.86 3.24 -25.08
N GLU A 307 -28.49 2.09 -25.31
CA GLU A 307 -29.92 1.91 -25.12
C GLU A 307 -30.32 0.49 -24.71
N ILE A 308 -31.48 0.37 -24.05
CA ILE A 308 -32.14 -0.92 -23.77
C ILE A 308 -32.87 -1.35 -25.03
N VAL A 309 -32.65 -2.60 -25.45
CA VAL A 309 -33.24 -3.16 -26.67
C VAL A 309 -34.01 -4.44 -26.40
N ASN A 310 -34.90 -4.83 -27.32
CA ASN A 310 -35.65 -6.08 -27.22
C ASN A 310 -34.92 -7.28 -27.84
N SER A 311 -33.91 -7.03 -28.68
CA SER A 311 -33.11 -8.07 -29.31
C SER A 311 -31.72 -7.56 -29.69
N LEU A 312 -30.75 -8.46 -29.72
CA LEU A 312 -29.41 -8.24 -30.30
C LEU A 312 -29.25 -9.19 -31.49
N MET A 313 -28.71 -8.68 -32.59
CA MET A 313 -28.47 -9.41 -33.83
C MET A 313 -26.99 -9.66 -34.08
N GLU A 314 -26.69 -10.60 -34.99
CA GLU A 314 -25.34 -10.93 -35.42
C GLU A 314 -24.44 -9.70 -35.62
N GLY A 315 -23.23 -9.72 -35.05
CA GLY A 315 -22.25 -8.64 -35.10
C GLY A 315 -22.50 -7.51 -34.11
N GLN A 316 -23.65 -7.44 -33.43
CA GLN A 316 -23.92 -6.39 -32.44
C GLN A 316 -23.24 -6.69 -31.11
N LYS A 317 -22.65 -5.66 -30.53
CA LYS A 317 -22.16 -5.65 -29.14
C LYS A 317 -23.30 -5.26 -28.21
N GLY A 318 -23.26 -5.83 -27.00
CA GLY A 318 -24.24 -5.50 -25.99
C GLY A 318 -24.01 -6.22 -24.67
N THR A 319 -24.99 -6.08 -23.77
CA THR A 319 -24.98 -6.76 -22.48
C THR A 319 -26.27 -7.53 -22.29
N VAL A 320 -26.15 -8.77 -21.89
CA VAL A 320 -27.25 -9.69 -21.63
C VAL A 320 -27.44 -9.82 -20.11
N PHE A 321 -28.66 -9.62 -19.61
CA PHE A 321 -29.06 -9.89 -18.23
C PHE A 321 -30.03 -11.06 -18.18
N THR A 322 -29.87 -11.92 -17.18
CA THR A 322 -30.70 -13.12 -17.00
C THR A 322 -31.23 -13.23 -15.57
N GLU A 323 -32.27 -14.03 -15.35
CA GLU A 323 -32.81 -14.27 -13.99
C GLU A 323 -31.77 -14.95 -13.09
N GLN A 324 -31.05 -15.92 -13.64
CA GLN A 324 -30.00 -16.68 -12.95
C GLN A 324 -28.77 -16.76 -13.85
N THR A 325 -27.57 -16.85 -13.24
CA THR A 325 -26.34 -16.98 -14.02
C THR A 325 -25.29 -17.86 -13.32
N PRO A 326 -24.58 -18.73 -14.07
CA PRO A 326 -23.39 -19.40 -13.58
C PRO A 326 -22.11 -18.55 -13.72
N PHE A 327 -22.18 -17.39 -14.40
CA PHE A 327 -21.03 -16.51 -14.63
C PHE A 327 -20.71 -15.67 -13.40
N TYR A 328 -19.50 -15.80 -12.88
CA TYR A 328 -18.99 -14.94 -11.82
C TYR A 328 -18.71 -13.53 -12.38
N ALA A 329 -19.22 -12.52 -11.73
CA ALA A 329 -18.92 -11.13 -12.12
C ALA A 329 -17.68 -10.60 -11.40
N THR A 330 -16.93 -9.72 -12.06
CA THR A 330 -15.74 -9.06 -11.51
C THR A 330 -16.03 -8.50 -10.13
N MET A 331 -15.39 -9.06 -9.10
CA MET A 331 -15.57 -8.68 -7.71
C MET A 331 -14.42 -9.21 -6.84
N GLY A 332 -14.06 -8.47 -5.77
CA GLY A 332 -13.08 -8.94 -4.78
C GLY A 332 -11.68 -9.23 -5.34
N GLY A 333 -11.32 -8.65 -6.50
CA GLY A 333 -10.03 -8.88 -7.17
C GLY A 333 -10.03 -10.08 -8.13
N GLN A 334 -11.09 -10.91 -8.19
CA GLN A 334 -11.27 -11.93 -9.22
C GLN A 334 -11.94 -11.30 -10.45
N VAL A 335 -11.41 -11.58 -11.65
CA VAL A 335 -12.02 -11.14 -12.92
C VAL A 335 -13.32 -11.87 -13.19
N GLY A 336 -14.17 -11.26 -14.03
CA GLY A 336 -15.41 -11.87 -14.50
C GLY A 336 -15.15 -13.08 -15.40
N ASP A 337 -16.12 -13.99 -15.42
CA ASP A 337 -16.06 -15.12 -16.32
C ASP A 337 -16.33 -14.73 -17.75
N THR A 338 -15.74 -15.50 -18.64
CA THR A 338 -16.02 -15.53 -20.08
C THR A 338 -16.74 -16.81 -20.47
N GLY A 339 -17.28 -16.85 -21.68
CA GLY A 339 -17.97 -18.05 -22.18
C GLY A 339 -18.97 -17.73 -23.28
N VAL A 340 -20.07 -18.48 -23.32
CA VAL A 340 -21.08 -18.30 -24.35
C VAL A 340 -22.50 -18.41 -23.80
N ILE A 341 -23.42 -17.68 -24.41
CA ILE A 341 -24.85 -17.80 -24.20
C ILE A 341 -25.47 -18.29 -25.50
N GLU A 342 -26.05 -19.47 -25.48
CA GLU A 342 -26.65 -20.10 -26.65
C GLU A 342 -28.16 -20.01 -26.61
N THR A 343 -28.76 -19.67 -27.73
CA THR A 343 -30.22 -19.71 -27.99
C THR A 343 -30.52 -20.77 -29.02
N ALA A 344 -31.81 -21.00 -29.28
CA ALA A 344 -32.21 -21.88 -30.38
C ALA A 344 -31.75 -21.39 -31.77
N ASN A 345 -31.51 -20.05 -31.91
CA ASN A 345 -31.28 -19.39 -33.20
C ASN A 345 -30.03 -18.51 -33.21
N GLY A 346 -29.17 -18.56 -32.18
CA GLY A 346 -28.01 -17.70 -32.12
C GLY A 346 -27.05 -18.05 -31.00
N LYS A 347 -25.87 -17.41 -31.06
CA LYS A 347 -24.79 -17.55 -30.09
C LYS A 347 -24.22 -16.18 -29.75
N PHE A 348 -24.22 -15.86 -28.46
CA PHE A 348 -23.59 -14.66 -27.91
C PHE A 348 -22.31 -15.05 -27.20
N VAL A 349 -21.20 -14.38 -27.52
CA VAL A 349 -19.91 -14.57 -26.87
C VAL A 349 -19.80 -13.59 -25.71
N VAL A 350 -19.58 -14.11 -24.51
CA VAL A 350 -19.37 -13.33 -23.29
C VAL A 350 -17.87 -13.08 -23.14
N GLU A 351 -17.47 -11.81 -23.22
CA GLU A 351 -16.08 -11.36 -23.10
C GLU A 351 -15.74 -10.93 -21.67
N ASP A 352 -16.75 -10.49 -20.89
CA ASP A 352 -16.62 -10.12 -19.48
C ASP A 352 -17.96 -10.23 -18.78
N THR A 353 -17.94 -10.42 -17.47
CA THR A 353 -19.15 -10.41 -16.62
C THR A 353 -18.99 -9.36 -15.53
N ILE A 354 -19.91 -8.41 -15.48
CA ILE A 354 -19.88 -7.26 -14.58
C ILE A 354 -20.99 -7.31 -13.53
N LYS A 355 -20.72 -6.81 -12.33
CA LYS A 355 -21.73 -6.65 -11.27
C LYS A 355 -22.16 -5.19 -11.17
N LEU A 356 -23.45 -4.96 -11.28
CA LEU A 356 -24.08 -3.64 -11.15
C LEU A 356 -24.80 -3.49 -9.81
N ARG A 357 -25.17 -2.25 -9.48
CA ARG A 357 -25.99 -1.95 -8.30
C ARG A 357 -27.32 -2.71 -8.35
N GLY A 358 -27.85 -3.07 -7.17
CA GLY A 358 -29.12 -3.81 -7.07
C GLY A 358 -29.03 -5.28 -7.41
N GLY A 359 -27.83 -5.90 -7.39
CA GLY A 359 -27.67 -7.35 -7.58
C GLY A 359 -27.85 -7.82 -9.03
N LYS A 360 -27.59 -6.96 -10.01
CA LYS A 360 -27.64 -7.29 -11.43
C LYS A 360 -26.28 -7.80 -11.92
N PHE A 361 -26.28 -8.89 -12.72
CA PHE A 361 -25.09 -9.41 -13.39
C PHE A 361 -25.27 -9.24 -14.89
N GLY A 362 -24.36 -8.48 -15.52
CA GLY A 362 -24.38 -8.20 -16.94
C GLY A 362 -23.28 -8.99 -17.67
N HIS A 363 -23.67 -9.76 -18.68
CA HIS A 363 -22.78 -10.50 -19.55
C HIS A 363 -22.43 -9.61 -20.75
N VAL A 364 -21.25 -9.02 -20.76
CA VAL A 364 -20.79 -8.08 -21.81
C VAL A 364 -20.14 -8.87 -22.93
N GLY A 365 -20.50 -8.56 -24.17
CA GLY A 365 -19.93 -9.27 -25.31
C GLY A 365 -20.59 -8.90 -26.65
N HIS A 366 -20.65 -9.85 -27.55
CA HIS A 366 -21.22 -9.64 -28.90
C HIS A 366 -21.95 -10.89 -29.42
N MET A 367 -22.91 -10.69 -30.30
CA MET A 367 -23.57 -11.77 -31.04
C MET A 367 -22.63 -12.30 -32.14
N GLU A 368 -22.15 -13.53 -31.98
CA GLU A 368 -21.31 -14.21 -32.97
C GLU A 368 -22.16 -14.67 -34.17
N SER A 369 -23.39 -15.11 -33.93
CA SER A 369 -24.32 -15.56 -34.98
C SER A 369 -25.77 -15.48 -34.53
N GLY A 370 -26.68 -15.24 -35.47
CA GLY A 370 -28.12 -15.24 -35.26
C GLY A 370 -28.65 -14.08 -34.40
N MET A 371 -29.56 -14.36 -33.46
CA MET A 371 -30.10 -13.32 -32.57
C MET A 371 -30.49 -13.89 -31.20
N ILE A 372 -30.58 -12.96 -30.22
CA ILE A 372 -31.12 -13.21 -28.87
C ILE A 372 -32.19 -12.16 -28.57
N SER A 373 -33.26 -12.57 -27.88
CA SER A 373 -34.39 -11.68 -27.54
C SER A 373 -34.73 -11.70 -26.06
N THR A 374 -35.28 -10.58 -25.56
CA THR A 374 -35.78 -10.47 -24.18
C THR A 374 -36.90 -11.49 -23.97
N GLY A 375 -36.88 -12.19 -22.83
CA GLY A 375 -37.85 -13.19 -22.47
C GLY A 375 -37.55 -14.59 -23.02
N GLU A 376 -36.51 -14.76 -23.86
CA GLU A 376 -36.07 -16.04 -24.38
C GLU A 376 -35.37 -16.88 -23.30
N THR A 377 -35.51 -18.19 -23.35
CA THR A 377 -34.73 -19.12 -22.51
C THR A 377 -33.45 -19.46 -23.26
N VAL A 378 -32.32 -19.27 -22.58
CA VAL A 378 -30.97 -19.42 -23.12
C VAL A 378 -30.14 -20.36 -22.26
N SER A 379 -29.16 -21.02 -22.87
CA SER A 379 -28.20 -21.86 -22.15
C SER A 379 -26.89 -21.06 -21.97
N LEU A 380 -26.58 -20.76 -20.70
CA LEU A 380 -25.37 -20.08 -20.28
C LEU A 380 -24.26 -21.11 -20.03
N LYS A 381 -23.12 -20.95 -20.66
CA LYS A 381 -21.98 -21.88 -20.55
C LYS A 381 -20.71 -21.07 -20.27
N VAL A 382 -20.19 -21.21 -19.06
CA VAL A 382 -18.91 -20.60 -18.65
C VAL A 382 -17.77 -21.32 -19.36
N ASP A 383 -16.71 -20.59 -19.72
CA ASP A 383 -15.44 -21.18 -20.14
C ASP A 383 -14.82 -21.92 -18.94
N GLU A 384 -15.00 -23.22 -18.92
CA GLU A 384 -14.54 -24.08 -17.81
C GLU A 384 -13.04 -24.02 -17.61
N ALA A 385 -12.25 -23.95 -18.69
CA ALA A 385 -10.78 -23.91 -18.59
C ALA A 385 -10.32 -22.61 -17.93
N ALA A 386 -10.84 -21.47 -18.38
CA ALA A 386 -10.53 -20.17 -17.82
C ALA A 386 -10.99 -20.07 -16.33
N ARG A 387 -12.20 -20.57 -16.02
CA ARG A 387 -12.72 -20.61 -14.66
C ARG A 387 -11.82 -21.45 -13.75
N ARG A 388 -11.44 -22.66 -14.16
CA ARG A 388 -10.58 -23.54 -13.37
C ARG A 388 -9.20 -22.94 -13.12
N ASP A 389 -8.59 -22.28 -14.12
CA ASP A 389 -7.32 -21.60 -13.94
C ASP A 389 -7.46 -20.39 -13.01
N THR A 390 -8.56 -19.65 -13.08
CA THR A 390 -8.89 -18.57 -12.13
C THR A 390 -9.04 -19.11 -10.71
N GLU A 391 -9.74 -20.22 -10.51
CA GLU A 391 -9.91 -20.88 -9.20
C GLU A 391 -8.59 -21.35 -8.60
N LYS A 392 -7.65 -21.89 -9.44
CA LYS A 392 -6.28 -22.23 -9.01
C LYS A 392 -5.55 -21.00 -8.48
N ASN A 393 -5.55 -19.91 -9.25
CA ASN A 393 -4.91 -18.66 -8.87
C ASN A 393 -5.55 -18.04 -7.63
N HIS A 394 -6.89 -18.09 -7.51
CA HIS A 394 -7.58 -17.55 -6.35
C HIS A 394 -7.30 -18.36 -5.08
N SER A 395 -7.39 -19.68 -5.16
CA SER A 395 -7.07 -20.55 -4.02
C SER A 395 -5.59 -20.40 -3.59
N ALA A 396 -4.67 -20.29 -4.57
CA ALA A 396 -3.26 -20.02 -4.28
C ALA A 396 -3.04 -18.64 -3.61
N THR A 397 -3.89 -17.65 -3.89
CA THR A 397 -3.81 -16.31 -3.26
C THR A 397 -4.02 -16.40 -1.75
N HIS A 398 -4.97 -17.20 -1.27
CA HIS A 398 -5.20 -17.43 0.16
C HIS A 398 -4.02 -18.14 0.84
N LEU A 399 -3.47 -19.17 0.18
CA LEU A 399 -2.26 -19.83 0.68
C LEU A 399 -1.07 -18.86 0.74
N LEU A 400 -0.89 -18.03 -0.30
CA LEU A 400 0.16 -17.01 -0.37
C LEU A 400 0.01 -15.98 0.77
N GLN A 401 -1.18 -15.45 1.00
CA GLN A 401 -1.42 -14.49 2.10
C GLN A 401 -1.02 -15.08 3.45
N LYS A 402 -1.41 -16.30 3.73
CA LYS A 402 -1.06 -16.98 4.98
C LYS A 402 0.44 -17.27 5.07
N ALA A 403 1.06 -17.72 3.98
CA ALA A 403 2.50 -17.97 3.92
C ALA A 403 3.31 -16.67 4.15
N LEU A 404 2.92 -15.56 3.54
CA LEU A 404 3.55 -14.26 3.75
C LEU A 404 3.46 -13.82 5.22
N LYS A 405 2.27 -13.97 5.85
CA LYS A 405 2.12 -13.68 7.29
C LYS A 405 3.00 -14.58 8.17
N THR A 406 3.15 -15.83 7.79
CA THR A 406 3.97 -16.80 8.54
C THR A 406 5.46 -16.47 8.45
N VAL A 407 5.96 -16.09 7.26
CA VAL A 407 7.39 -15.85 7.01
C VAL A 407 7.79 -14.42 7.40
N LEU A 408 6.99 -13.41 7.04
CA LEU A 408 7.34 -12.01 7.23
C LEU A 408 6.77 -11.40 8.51
N GLY A 409 5.72 -11.98 9.08
CA GLY A 409 5.07 -11.52 10.31
C GLY A 409 3.63 -11.06 10.14
N SER A 410 2.94 -10.86 11.27
CA SER A 410 1.51 -10.55 11.33
C SER A 410 1.10 -9.21 10.72
N HIS A 411 2.05 -8.28 10.51
CA HIS A 411 1.83 -6.98 9.87
C HIS A 411 1.48 -7.05 8.38
N VAL A 412 1.70 -8.19 7.75
CA VAL A 412 1.35 -8.39 6.33
C VAL A 412 -0.17 -8.34 6.19
N GLU A 413 -0.66 -7.30 5.52
CA GLU A 413 -2.06 -7.11 5.19
C GLU A 413 -2.22 -6.93 3.69
N GLN A 414 -3.28 -7.49 3.13
CA GLN A 414 -3.63 -7.28 1.73
C GLN A 414 -3.95 -5.79 1.49
N LYS A 415 -3.34 -5.22 0.46
CA LYS A 415 -3.62 -3.87 -0.04
C LYS A 415 -4.29 -3.89 -1.41
N GLY A 416 -4.22 -5.00 -2.12
CA GLY A 416 -4.87 -5.23 -3.39
C GLY A 416 -4.67 -6.66 -3.87
N SER A 417 -5.57 -7.12 -4.73
CA SER A 417 -5.49 -8.42 -5.39
C SER A 417 -6.01 -8.33 -6.81
N LEU A 418 -5.45 -9.11 -7.71
CA LEU A 418 -6.00 -9.35 -9.03
C LEU A 418 -5.75 -10.81 -9.39
N VAL A 419 -6.84 -11.54 -9.66
CA VAL A 419 -6.82 -12.95 -10.00
C VAL A 419 -7.41 -13.12 -11.40
N THR A 420 -6.60 -13.62 -12.32
CA THR A 420 -6.96 -13.89 -13.73
C THR A 420 -6.66 -15.36 -14.04
N PRO A 421 -7.13 -15.92 -15.17
CA PRO A 421 -6.74 -17.27 -15.59
C PRO A 421 -5.22 -17.44 -15.74
N ASP A 422 -4.52 -16.38 -16.17
CA ASP A 422 -3.09 -16.45 -16.50
C ASP A 422 -2.18 -16.35 -15.27
N ARG A 423 -2.60 -15.60 -14.23
CA ARG A 423 -1.75 -15.26 -13.08
C ARG A 423 -2.53 -14.69 -11.90
N LEU A 424 -1.89 -14.66 -10.77
CA LEU A 424 -2.32 -13.87 -9.64
C LEU A 424 -1.36 -12.71 -9.37
N ARG A 425 -1.92 -11.58 -8.90
CA ARG A 425 -1.20 -10.44 -8.36
C ARG A 425 -1.66 -10.20 -6.94
N PHE A 426 -0.72 -10.08 -6.02
CA PHE A 426 -1.02 -9.81 -4.62
C PHE A 426 -0.19 -8.63 -4.11
N ASP A 427 -0.87 -7.56 -3.72
CA ASP A 427 -0.29 -6.36 -3.16
C ASP A 427 -0.46 -6.38 -1.64
N PHE A 428 0.62 -6.20 -0.90
CA PHE A 428 0.60 -6.34 0.55
C PHE A 428 1.47 -5.30 1.27
N ALA A 429 1.13 -5.02 2.53
CA ALA A 429 1.90 -4.13 3.38
C ALA A 429 3.20 -4.80 3.82
N HIS A 430 4.34 -4.23 3.42
CA HIS A 430 5.66 -4.60 3.91
C HIS A 430 6.66 -3.48 3.63
N PHE A 431 7.59 -3.25 4.56
CA PHE A 431 8.43 -2.06 4.63
C PHE A 431 9.72 -2.15 3.81
N GLN A 432 10.11 -3.34 3.34
CA GLN A 432 11.35 -3.58 2.57
C GLN A 432 11.15 -4.58 1.44
N ALA A 433 12.13 -4.70 0.54
CA ALA A 433 12.16 -5.78 -0.44
C ALA A 433 12.33 -7.13 0.27
N MET A 434 11.62 -8.14 -0.20
CA MET A 434 11.84 -9.50 0.27
C MET A 434 13.21 -10.00 -0.18
N THR A 435 13.88 -10.70 0.71
CA THR A 435 15.13 -11.42 0.36
C THR A 435 14.83 -12.64 -0.50
N ALA A 436 15.83 -13.12 -1.21
CA ALA A 436 15.71 -14.37 -2.00
C ALA A 436 15.30 -15.56 -1.13
N ASP A 437 15.80 -15.62 0.11
CA ASP A 437 15.47 -16.67 1.07
C ASP A 437 14.03 -16.58 1.57
N GLU A 438 13.53 -15.38 1.84
CA GLU A 438 12.11 -15.17 2.22
C GLU A 438 11.17 -15.55 1.08
N ILE A 439 11.48 -15.18 -0.16
CA ILE A 439 10.71 -15.59 -1.34
C ILE A 439 10.70 -17.11 -1.48
N ALA A 440 11.86 -17.76 -1.34
CA ALA A 440 11.97 -19.21 -1.41
C ALA A 440 11.18 -19.92 -0.30
N GLN A 441 11.21 -19.40 0.94
CA GLN A 441 10.43 -19.94 2.06
C GLN A 441 8.92 -19.81 1.83
N VAL A 442 8.44 -18.66 1.35
CA VAL A 442 7.03 -18.45 1.03
C VAL A 442 6.58 -19.40 -0.08
N GLU A 443 7.37 -19.51 -1.16
CA GLU A 443 7.07 -20.40 -2.28
C GLU A 443 7.07 -21.88 -1.84
N ALA A 444 8.03 -22.30 -1.03
CA ALA A 444 8.10 -23.65 -0.48
C ALA A 444 6.90 -23.95 0.43
N LEU A 445 6.50 -23.00 1.28
CA LEU A 445 5.36 -23.18 2.18
C LEU A 445 4.04 -23.30 1.41
N VAL A 446 3.81 -22.46 0.40
CA VAL A 446 2.61 -22.57 -0.46
C VAL A 446 2.56 -23.91 -1.16
N ASN A 447 3.68 -24.35 -1.79
CA ASN A 447 3.73 -25.63 -2.49
C ASN A 447 3.59 -26.82 -1.53
N LYS A 448 4.05 -26.74 -0.29
CA LYS A 448 3.84 -27.74 0.74
C LYS A 448 2.34 -27.93 1.04
N GLU A 449 1.61 -26.84 1.21
CA GLU A 449 0.16 -26.91 1.51
C GLU A 449 -0.67 -27.32 0.26
N ILE A 450 -0.19 -27.05 -0.95
CA ILE A 450 -0.72 -27.62 -2.20
C ILE A 450 -0.56 -29.14 -2.20
N GLN A 451 0.66 -29.63 -1.91
CA GLN A 451 0.95 -31.07 -1.90
C GLN A 451 0.24 -31.80 -0.76
N ALA A 452 -0.07 -31.12 0.34
CA ALA A 452 -0.84 -31.69 1.44
C ALA A 452 -2.28 -32.04 1.06
N GLY A 453 -2.81 -31.45 -0.03
CA GLY A 453 -4.15 -31.76 -0.52
C GLY A 453 -5.25 -31.38 0.48
N LEU A 454 -5.17 -30.14 1.00
CA LEU A 454 -6.14 -29.64 1.98
C LEU A 454 -7.53 -29.51 1.35
N GLU A 455 -8.56 -29.95 2.08
CA GLU A 455 -9.96 -29.70 1.70
C GLU A 455 -10.25 -28.20 1.75
N VAL A 456 -10.89 -27.70 0.69
CA VAL A 456 -11.37 -26.31 0.63
C VAL A 456 -12.86 -26.29 0.94
N ARG A 457 -13.20 -25.80 2.13
CA ARG A 457 -14.59 -25.72 2.61
C ARG A 457 -15.08 -24.30 2.60
N THR A 458 -16.36 -24.17 2.27
CA THR A 458 -17.05 -22.89 2.29
C THR A 458 -18.26 -22.98 3.21
N ASP A 459 -18.30 -22.08 4.19
CA ASP A 459 -19.40 -21.97 5.15
C ASP A 459 -20.01 -20.57 5.06
N VAL A 460 -21.35 -20.47 5.10
CA VAL A 460 -22.06 -19.19 5.19
C VAL A 460 -22.52 -18.99 6.62
N MET A 461 -22.06 -17.94 7.27
CA MET A 461 -22.36 -17.65 8.69
C MET A 461 -22.50 -16.16 8.95
N ASP A 462 -22.95 -15.81 10.15
CA ASP A 462 -23.01 -14.41 10.57
C ASP A 462 -21.59 -13.79 10.71
N VAL A 463 -21.43 -12.51 10.34
CA VAL A 463 -20.12 -11.83 10.35
C VAL A 463 -19.44 -11.86 11.73
N GLU A 464 -20.22 -11.77 12.80
CA GLU A 464 -19.68 -11.84 14.17
C GLU A 464 -19.22 -13.27 14.57
N GLU A 465 -19.89 -14.28 14.05
CA GLU A 465 -19.48 -15.68 14.21
C GLU A 465 -18.19 -15.96 13.42
N ALA A 466 -18.12 -15.46 12.19
CA ALA A 466 -16.93 -15.56 11.35
C ALA A 466 -15.69 -14.93 12.02
N LYS A 467 -15.83 -13.74 12.59
CA LYS A 467 -14.74 -13.10 13.35
C LYS A 467 -14.30 -13.92 14.56
N LYS A 468 -15.26 -14.47 15.32
CA LYS A 468 -14.97 -15.31 16.50
C LYS A 468 -14.29 -16.62 16.12
N SER A 469 -14.54 -17.15 14.91
CA SER A 469 -13.87 -18.36 14.40
C SER A 469 -12.44 -18.12 13.93
N GLY A 470 -11.93 -16.87 14.03
CA GLY A 470 -10.58 -16.50 13.59
C GLY A 470 -10.48 -16.26 12.07
N ALA A 471 -11.59 -16.10 11.36
CA ALA A 471 -11.57 -15.78 9.94
C ALA A 471 -10.98 -14.38 9.71
N MET A 472 -10.01 -14.29 8.79
CA MET A 472 -9.44 -13.00 8.41
C MET A 472 -10.43 -12.23 7.56
N ALA A 473 -10.69 -10.97 7.96
CA ALA A 473 -11.49 -10.01 7.23
C ALA A 473 -10.59 -8.88 6.71
N LEU A 474 -10.87 -8.35 5.53
CA LEU A 474 -10.17 -7.18 5.02
C LEU A 474 -10.60 -5.92 5.79
N PHE A 475 -9.63 -5.14 6.27
CA PHE A 475 -9.90 -3.90 6.99
C PHE A 475 -10.55 -2.86 6.06
N GLY A 476 -11.70 -2.31 6.49
CA GLY A 476 -12.38 -1.21 5.81
C GLY A 476 -13.46 -1.61 4.81
N GLU A 477 -13.70 -2.90 4.58
CA GLU A 477 -14.87 -3.35 3.82
C GLU A 477 -16.12 -3.44 4.69
N LYS A 478 -17.26 -3.02 4.13
CA LYS A 478 -18.57 -3.23 4.74
C LYS A 478 -19.07 -4.60 4.32
N TYR A 479 -19.18 -5.50 5.26
CA TYR A 479 -19.72 -6.84 5.04
C TYR A 479 -21.22 -6.86 5.32
N ASP A 480 -21.95 -7.68 4.56
CA ASP A 480 -23.33 -7.99 4.85
C ASP A 480 -23.44 -8.78 6.17
N GLN A 481 -24.66 -8.89 6.70
CA GLN A 481 -24.91 -9.61 7.95
C GLN A 481 -24.47 -11.08 7.85
N LYS A 482 -24.62 -11.69 6.67
CA LYS A 482 -24.10 -13.04 6.35
C LYS A 482 -22.92 -12.96 5.41
N VAL A 483 -21.87 -13.69 5.74
CA VAL A 483 -20.61 -13.73 4.99
C VAL A 483 -20.22 -15.16 4.64
N ARG A 484 -19.53 -15.31 3.53
CA ARG A 484 -18.96 -16.57 3.07
C ARG A 484 -17.54 -16.69 3.59
N VAL A 485 -17.25 -17.76 4.34
CA VAL A 485 -15.94 -18.09 4.91
C VAL A 485 -15.34 -19.25 4.12
N VAL A 486 -14.17 -19.04 3.54
CA VAL A 486 -13.41 -20.07 2.84
C VAL A 486 -12.29 -20.56 3.76
N SER A 487 -12.24 -21.86 4.01
CA SER A 487 -11.23 -22.51 4.85
C SER A 487 -10.47 -23.54 4.03
N MET A 488 -9.14 -23.54 4.14
CA MET A 488 -8.25 -24.52 3.51
C MET A 488 -7.56 -25.32 4.61
N GLY A 489 -8.18 -26.42 5.02
CA GLY A 489 -7.83 -27.14 6.25
C GLY A 489 -7.76 -26.19 7.45
N ASP A 490 -6.72 -26.35 8.28
CA ASP A 490 -6.41 -25.45 9.39
C ASP A 490 -5.41 -24.34 9.00
N PHE A 491 -4.93 -24.33 7.75
CA PHE A 491 -3.87 -23.42 7.32
C PHE A 491 -4.38 -22.01 7.05
N SER A 492 -5.46 -21.85 6.28
CA SER A 492 -6.07 -20.54 5.96
C SER A 492 -7.57 -20.54 6.19
N ARG A 493 -8.08 -19.41 6.73
CA ARG A 493 -9.52 -19.15 6.90
C ARG A 493 -9.80 -17.69 6.68
N GLU A 494 -10.57 -17.35 5.62
CA GLU A 494 -10.75 -15.96 5.18
C GLU A 494 -12.18 -15.70 4.69
N LEU A 495 -12.64 -14.45 4.82
CA LEU A 495 -13.89 -13.99 4.21
C LEU A 495 -13.67 -13.84 2.70
N CYS A 496 -14.33 -14.63 1.88
CA CYS A 496 -14.16 -14.58 0.43
C CYS A 496 -15.44 -14.95 -0.33
N GLY A 497 -15.87 -14.09 -1.25
CA GLY A 497 -16.99 -14.32 -2.16
C GLY A 497 -16.59 -14.91 -3.53
N GLY A 498 -15.31 -15.22 -3.76
CA GLY A 498 -14.83 -15.74 -5.03
C GLY A 498 -15.09 -17.23 -5.24
N THR A 499 -14.74 -17.72 -6.43
CA THR A 499 -14.79 -19.14 -6.76
C THR A 499 -13.45 -19.82 -6.42
N HIS A 500 -13.52 -21.06 -5.94
CA HIS A 500 -12.37 -21.82 -5.45
C HIS A 500 -12.43 -23.27 -5.88
N LEU A 501 -11.26 -23.91 -5.90
CA LEU A 501 -11.14 -25.35 -6.05
C LEU A 501 -11.70 -26.10 -4.82
N GLY A 502 -12.02 -27.35 -4.97
CA GLY A 502 -12.46 -28.22 -3.85
C GLY A 502 -11.30 -28.74 -3.00
N ASN A 503 -10.09 -28.78 -3.56
CA ASN A 503 -8.90 -29.28 -2.88
C ASN A 503 -7.64 -28.50 -3.34
N THR A 504 -6.74 -28.19 -2.42
CA THR A 504 -5.52 -27.41 -2.74
C THR A 504 -4.59 -28.14 -3.71
N SER A 505 -4.62 -29.48 -3.79
CA SER A 505 -3.80 -30.24 -4.75
C SER A 505 -4.15 -29.94 -6.22
N GLU A 506 -5.37 -29.49 -6.50
CA GLU A 506 -5.80 -29.13 -7.84
C GLU A 506 -5.12 -27.87 -8.38
N ILE A 507 -4.49 -27.05 -7.50
CA ILE A 507 -3.64 -25.91 -7.90
C ILE A 507 -2.44 -26.39 -8.73
N GLY A 508 -1.91 -27.57 -8.40
CA GLY A 508 -0.76 -28.19 -9.05
C GLY A 508 0.57 -27.60 -8.56
N LEU A 509 1.11 -26.63 -9.27
CA LEU A 509 2.38 -25.99 -8.95
C LEU A 509 2.17 -24.49 -8.73
N PHE A 510 2.91 -23.91 -7.78
CA PHE A 510 2.93 -22.47 -7.52
C PHE A 510 4.33 -21.89 -7.72
N LYS A 511 4.45 -20.78 -8.42
CA LYS A 511 5.73 -20.09 -8.69
C LYS A 511 5.60 -18.58 -8.57
N ILE A 512 6.40 -17.97 -7.70
CA ILE A 512 6.58 -16.52 -7.66
C ILE A 512 7.52 -16.13 -8.82
N VAL A 513 7.05 -15.25 -9.71
CA VAL A 513 7.85 -14.80 -10.87
C VAL A 513 8.40 -13.41 -10.68
N LYS A 514 7.80 -12.59 -9.81
CA LYS A 514 8.26 -11.24 -9.54
C LYS A 514 7.84 -10.77 -8.16
N GLU A 515 8.75 -10.04 -7.50
CA GLU A 515 8.48 -9.26 -6.30
C GLU A 515 9.02 -7.85 -6.51
N GLU A 516 8.20 -6.82 -6.26
CA GLU A 516 8.58 -5.42 -6.48
C GLU A 516 7.88 -4.45 -5.53
N GLY A 517 8.47 -3.26 -5.33
CA GLY A 517 7.82 -2.15 -4.63
C GLY A 517 6.92 -1.37 -5.58
N ILE A 518 5.68 -1.11 -5.16
CA ILE A 518 4.72 -0.31 -5.93
C ILE A 518 4.36 1.02 -5.24
N GLY A 519 4.88 1.22 -4.06
CA GLY A 519 4.68 2.41 -3.25
C GLY A 519 5.43 2.27 -1.93
N SER A 520 5.42 3.33 -1.15
CA SER A 520 6.02 3.26 0.17
C SER A 520 5.24 2.31 1.08
N GLY A 521 5.93 1.32 1.64
CA GLY A 521 5.33 0.33 2.52
C GLY A 521 4.40 -0.67 1.83
N THR A 522 4.39 -0.72 0.48
CA THR A 522 3.58 -1.69 -0.28
C THR A 522 4.44 -2.47 -1.26
N ARG A 523 4.36 -3.79 -1.16
CA ARG A 523 5.05 -4.73 -2.04
C ARG A 523 4.03 -5.46 -2.90
N ARG A 524 4.45 -5.88 -4.08
CA ARG A 524 3.66 -6.64 -5.06
C ARG A 524 4.34 -7.95 -5.38
N ILE A 525 3.57 -9.03 -5.31
CA ILE A 525 3.96 -10.33 -5.84
C ILE A 525 3.13 -10.63 -7.09
N LEU A 526 3.80 -11.11 -8.14
CA LEU A 526 3.19 -11.79 -9.27
C LEU A 526 3.56 -13.27 -9.18
N ALA A 527 2.54 -14.13 -9.24
CA ALA A 527 2.75 -15.58 -9.19
C ALA A 527 1.88 -16.30 -10.23
N LEU A 528 2.29 -17.50 -10.55
CA LEU A 528 1.66 -18.40 -11.52
C LEU A 528 1.31 -19.71 -10.82
N THR A 529 0.27 -20.40 -11.34
CA THR A 529 -0.13 -21.71 -10.87
C THR A 529 -0.23 -22.72 -12.03
N GLY A 530 -0.29 -24.01 -11.70
CA GLY A 530 -0.57 -25.08 -12.65
C GLY A 530 0.33 -25.08 -13.88
N GLN A 531 -0.28 -25.09 -15.05
CA GLN A 531 0.41 -25.19 -16.34
C GLN A 531 1.30 -23.95 -16.59
N GLN A 532 0.84 -22.76 -16.26
CA GLN A 532 1.60 -21.51 -16.44
C GLN A 532 2.88 -21.51 -15.61
N ALA A 533 2.81 -22.01 -14.36
CA ALA A 533 4.00 -22.16 -13.50
C ALA A 533 5.00 -23.18 -14.09
N PHE A 534 4.50 -24.30 -14.60
CA PHE A 534 5.34 -25.32 -15.24
C PHE A 534 6.04 -24.77 -16.50
N GLU A 535 5.33 -24.02 -17.32
CA GLU A 535 5.90 -23.37 -18.52
C GLU A 535 6.95 -22.33 -18.16
N ALA A 536 6.76 -21.58 -17.07
CA ALA A 536 7.75 -20.63 -16.58
C ALA A 536 9.06 -21.35 -16.18
N PHE A 537 9.00 -22.47 -15.49
CA PHE A 537 10.18 -23.31 -15.19
C PHE A 537 10.85 -23.81 -16.45
N ARG A 538 10.09 -24.33 -17.42
CA ARG A 538 10.65 -24.79 -18.69
C ARG A 538 11.36 -23.68 -19.46
N LYS A 539 10.78 -22.49 -19.51
CA LYS A 539 11.42 -21.32 -20.16
C LYS A 539 12.75 -20.95 -19.49
N GLN A 540 12.83 -21.03 -18.16
CA GLN A 540 14.08 -20.78 -17.42
C GLN A 540 15.13 -21.87 -17.71
N GLU A 541 14.72 -23.13 -17.69
CA GLU A 541 15.59 -24.27 -18.04
C GLU A 541 16.12 -24.16 -19.47
N ASP A 542 15.24 -23.85 -20.44
CA ASP A 542 15.64 -23.71 -21.85
C ASP A 542 16.58 -22.53 -22.08
N ALA A 543 16.37 -21.42 -21.35
CA ALA A 543 17.29 -20.28 -21.38
C ALA A 543 18.68 -20.69 -20.85
N LEU A 544 18.74 -21.43 -19.73
CA LEU A 544 19.98 -21.90 -19.15
C LEU A 544 20.68 -22.90 -20.08
N LYS A 545 19.95 -23.82 -20.73
CA LYS A 545 20.48 -24.74 -21.75
C LYS A 545 21.09 -23.97 -22.94
N LYS A 546 20.45 -22.90 -23.41
CA LYS A 546 21.01 -22.04 -24.48
C LYS A 546 22.30 -21.36 -24.04
N VAL A 547 22.37 -20.86 -22.82
CA VAL A 547 23.61 -20.29 -22.24
C VAL A 547 24.70 -21.34 -22.18
N ALA A 548 24.41 -22.54 -21.66
CA ALA A 548 25.36 -23.65 -21.58
C ALA A 548 25.92 -24.04 -22.98
N ALA A 549 25.04 -24.12 -23.97
CA ALA A 549 25.43 -24.41 -25.37
C ALA A 549 26.35 -23.30 -25.93
N THR A 550 26.03 -22.01 -25.71
CA THR A 550 26.86 -20.88 -26.13
C THR A 550 28.24 -20.92 -25.48
N LEU A 551 28.30 -21.28 -24.20
CA LEU A 551 29.54 -21.42 -23.43
C LEU A 551 30.28 -22.73 -23.71
N LYS A 552 29.72 -23.63 -24.50
CA LYS A 552 30.23 -25.01 -24.78
C LYS A 552 30.46 -25.79 -23.52
N VAL A 553 29.55 -25.70 -22.55
CA VAL A 553 29.60 -26.41 -21.27
C VAL A 553 28.61 -27.58 -21.31
N PRO A 554 29.04 -28.82 -21.04
CA PRO A 554 28.18 -30.01 -21.20
C PRO A 554 27.16 -30.18 -20.08
N GLN A 555 27.37 -29.59 -18.90
CA GLN A 555 26.51 -29.68 -17.73
C GLN A 555 26.10 -28.29 -17.23
N LEU A 556 24.81 -28.12 -16.89
CA LEU A 556 24.25 -26.81 -16.49
C LEU A 556 24.91 -26.29 -15.19
N GLU A 557 25.28 -27.17 -14.29
CA GLU A 557 25.94 -26.84 -13.03
C GLU A 557 27.32 -26.17 -13.21
N GLN A 558 27.95 -26.36 -14.37
CA GLN A 558 29.24 -25.74 -14.72
C GLN A 558 29.12 -24.33 -15.29
N VAL A 559 27.93 -23.91 -15.67
CA VAL A 559 27.67 -22.57 -16.27
C VAL A 559 28.17 -21.43 -15.38
N PRO A 560 27.87 -21.37 -14.06
CA PRO A 560 28.36 -20.30 -13.21
C PRO A 560 29.87 -20.19 -13.15
N ALA A 561 30.57 -21.33 -13.01
CA ALA A 561 32.04 -21.38 -12.98
C ALA A 561 32.66 -20.90 -14.29
N LYS A 562 32.07 -21.28 -15.45
CA LYS A 562 32.52 -20.84 -16.77
C LYS A 562 32.32 -19.34 -16.98
N VAL A 563 31.19 -18.79 -16.54
CA VAL A 563 30.91 -17.34 -16.60
C VAL A 563 31.90 -16.58 -15.70
N ALA A 564 32.19 -17.07 -14.50
CA ALA A 564 33.19 -16.45 -13.61
C ALA A 564 34.57 -16.40 -14.27
N SER A 565 35.03 -17.53 -14.84
CA SER A 565 36.32 -17.60 -15.57
C SER A 565 36.38 -16.64 -16.77
N LEU A 566 35.29 -16.49 -17.53
CA LEU A 566 35.23 -15.55 -18.64
C LEU A 566 35.28 -14.08 -18.18
N ASN A 567 34.63 -13.77 -17.07
CA ASN A 567 34.68 -12.43 -16.49
C ASN A 567 36.08 -12.07 -15.97
N GLU A 568 36.79 -13.03 -15.39
CA GLU A 568 38.18 -12.85 -14.96
C GLU A 568 39.10 -12.63 -16.16
N ALA A 569 39.01 -13.49 -17.17
CA ALA A 569 39.77 -13.32 -18.42
C ALA A 569 39.48 -11.97 -19.12
N ASN A 570 38.24 -11.53 -19.11
CA ASN A 570 37.87 -10.24 -19.67
C ASN A 570 38.49 -9.07 -18.89
N ARG A 571 38.53 -9.13 -17.55
CA ARG A 571 39.22 -8.12 -16.73
C ARG A 571 40.71 -8.07 -17.02
N ASP A 572 41.35 -9.22 -17.19
CA ASP A 572 42.80 -9.30 -17.50
C ASP A 572 43.07 -8.73 -18.88
N LEU A 573 42.25 -9.08 -19.88
CA LEU A 573 42.36 -8.50 -21.23
C LEU A 573 42.13 -6.99 -21.25
N GLN A 574 41.19 -6.48 -20.44
CA GLN A 574 40.97 -5.02 -20.31
C GLN A 574 42.19 -4.30 -19.72
N LYS A 575 42.88 -4.90 -18.73
CA LYS A 575 44.13 -4.36 -18.18
C LYS A 575 45.24 -4.36 -19.22
N GLU A 576 45.42 -5.48 -19.93
CA GLU A 576 46.43 -5.58 -20.99
C GLU A 576 46.19 -4.57 -22.13
N VAL A 577 44.93 -4.38 -22.55
CA VAL A 577 44.56 -3.37 -23.56
C VAL A 577 44.86 -1.95 -23.04
N ALA A 578 44.61 -1.66 -21.75
CA ALA A 578 44.92 -0.36 -21.16
C ALA A 578 46.44 -0.11 -21.15
N GLU A 579 47.26 -1.11 -20.74
CA GLU A 579 48.72 -1.02 -20.76
C GLU A 579 49.27 -0.88 -22.18
N LEU A 580 48.73 -1.59 -23.16
CA LEU A 580 49.14 -1.47 -24.56
C LEU A 580 48.79 -0.10 -25.13
N LYS A 581 47.63 0.47 -24.80
CA LYS A 581 47.25 1.84 -25.19
C LYS A 581 48.19 2.89 -24.58
N GLU A 582 48.56 2.72 -23.31
CA GLU A 582 49.51 3.61 -22.66
C GLU A 582 50.92 3.55 -23.30
N LYS A 583 51.40 2.34 -23.57
CA LYS A 583 52.67 2.12 -24.30
C LYS A 583 52.62 2.73 -25.71
N ALA A 584 51.51 2.57 -26.43
CA ALA A 584 51.32 3.14 -27.76
C ALA A 584 51.30 4.69 -27.72
N ALA A 585 50.61 5.26 -26.72
CA ALA A 585 50.59 6.72 -26.53
C ALA A 585 51.97 7.27 -26.17
N ALA A 586 52.71 6.58 -25.31
CA ALA A 586 54.09 6.94 -24.97
C ALA A 586 55.03 6.86 -26.17
N ALA A 587 54.91 5.82 -27.01
CA ALA A 587 55.70 5.71 -28.25
C ALA A 587 55.37 6.83 -29.25
N ALA A 588 54.09 7.16 -29.45
CA ALA A 588 53.65 8.24 -30.31
C ALA A 588 54.17 9.63 -29.81
N ALA A 589 54.14 9.85 -28.47
CA ALA A 589 54.70 11.05 -27.88
C ALA A 589 56.25 11.15 -28.05
N GLY A 590 56.95 10.01 -28.00
CA GLY A 590 58.38 9.94 -28.23
C GLY A 590 58.80 10.30 -29.65
N ASP A 591 58.01 9.94 -30.65
CA ASP A 591 58.26 10.31 -32.07
C ASP A 591 57.97 11.80 -32.33
N VAL A 592 56.94 12.38 -31.69
CA VAL A 592 56.67 13.84 -31.78
C VAL A 592 57.80 14.66 -31.19
N PHE A 593 58.42 14.21 -30.10
CA PHE A 593 59.60 14.89 -29.52
C PHE A 593 60.88 14.75 -30.40
N LYS A 594 61.05 13.67 -31.13
CA LYS A 594 62.15 13.50 -32.07
C LYS A 594 62.04 14.47 -33.25
N ASP A 595 60.85 14.63 -33.82
CA ASP A 595 60.61 15.58 -34.92
C ASP A 595 60.73 17.06 -34.44
N CYS A 596 60.36 17.36 -33.19
CA CYS A 596 60.57 18.70 -32.64
C CYS A 596 62.05 19.06 -32.42
N LEU A 597 62.91 18.09 -32.07
CA LEU A 597 64.35 18.32 -31.87
C LEU A 597 65.14 18.48 -33.15
N LEU A 598 64.61 18.08 -34.29
CA LEU A 598 65.22 18.30 -35.60
C LEU A 598 65.09 19.76 -36.12
N TYR A 599 64.25 20.59 -35.53
CA TYR A 599 64.05 21.97 -35.93
C TYR A 599 64.83 23.02 -35.09
N THR A 600 65.64 22.57 -34.09
CA THR A 600 66.40 23.46 -33.20
C THR A 600 67.91 23.23 -33.19
N SER A 601 68.51 22.82 -34.34
CA SER A 601 69.97 22.89 -34.55
C SER A 601 70.31 23.92 -35.60
N PRO A 602 71.33 24.83 -35.31
CA PRO A 602 71.66 25.99 -36.12
C PRO A 602 72.22 25.64 -37.51
#